data_a995577ee7848bbb17b9f89efdae73e0
#
_entry.id   a995577ee7848bbb17b9f89efdae73e0
#
_cell.length_a   1.000
_cell.length_b   1.000
_cell.length_c   1.000
_cell.angle_alpha   90.00
_cell.angle_beta   90.00
_cell.angle_gamma   90.00
#
_symmetry.space_group_name_H-M   'P 1'
#
loop_
_entity.id
_entity.type
_entity.pdbx_description
1 polymer ?
#
loop_
_entity_poly.entity_id
_entity_poly.type
_entity_poly.pdbx_seq_one_letter_code
_entity_poly.pdbx_strand_id
1 'polypeptide(L)'
;ITWPDRIKWDGGSEPTLISDSSPDDAQIFLLVTRNMGVTWYGKEVYSLDLAPNTLFVWGENDDGTLGQNDRTNRSSPIQIPGNNWSVINTNNIGTNSDIIAKKVDGTLWGWGDNGYGTLGHNNRTERSSPTQIGTETTWALTCSGPYLTGSTKTDGTLWTWGWNNWGQLGLNNRTEHSSPTQIPGTTWPISTTGADNVNMAM
;
A
#
# COMPACT_ATOMS: atom_id res chain seq x y z
N ILE A 1 22.33 14.47 16.04
CA ILE A 1 20.87 14.79 16.08
C ILE A 1 20.51 15.02 17.53
N THR A 2 19.95 16.16 17.86
CA THR A 2 19.44 16.47 19.21
C THR A 2 17.96 16.13 19.25
N TRP A 3 17.59 15.25 20.15
CA TRP A 3 16.19 14.86 20.34
C TRP A 3 15.47 15.87 21.22
N PRO A 4 14.17 16.14 21.01
CA PRO A 4 13.40 17.00 21.90
C PRO A 4 13.34 16.44 23.32
N ASP A 5 13.45 17.30 24.34
CA ASP A 5 13.43 16.93 25.77
C ASP A 5 12.19 16.14 26.23
N ARG A 6 11.16 16.05 25.37
CA ARG A 6 9.91 15.32 25.63
C ARG A 6 9.97 13.85 25.24
N ILE A 7 11.05 13.41 24.60
CA ILE A 7 11.21 12.00 24.24
C ILE A 7 11.84 11.29 25.45
N LYS A 8 11.14 10.31 25.96
CA LYS A 8 11.64 9.41 26.98
C LYS A 8 11.92 8.04 26.37
N TRP A 9 13.12 7.57 26.54
CA TRP A 9 13.54 6.26 26.06
C TRP A 9 13.25 5.18 27.10
N ASP A 10 12.78 4.02 26.64
CA ASP A 10 12.63 2.83 27.50
C ASP A 10 14.03 2.38 27.94
N GLY A 11 14.31 2.46 29.27
CA GLY A 11 15.66 2.24 29.79
C GLY A 11 16.46 3.52 30.10
N GLY A 12 15.90 4.72 29.82
CA GLY A 12 16.43 6.00 30.29
C GLY A 12 17.62 6.58 29.53
N SER A 13 18.10 5.91 28.48
CA SER A 13 19.22 6.38 27.65
C SER A 13 18.78 6.61 26.21
N GLU A 14 19.26 7.68 25.59
CA GLU A 14 19.07 7.90 24.16
C GLU A 14 19.77 6.81 23.35
N PRO A 15 19.14 6.32 22.26
CA PRO A 15 19.82 5.35 21.38
C PRO A 15 21.06 6.00 20.77
N THR A 16 22.16 5.29 20.80
CA THR A 16 23.35 5.68 20.05
C THR A 16 23.06 5.46 18.57
N LEU A 17 23.04 6.55 17.79
CA LEU A 17 23.00 6.42 16.34
C LEU A 17 24.29 5.73 15.90
N ILE A 18 24.19 4.53 15.41
CA ILE A 18 25.33 3.86 14.79
C ILE A 18 25.61 4.61 13.49
N SER A 19 26.65 5.41 13.49
CA SER A 19 27.18 6.01 12.27
C SER A 19 27.96 4.92 11.52
N ASP A 20 27.25 3.96 10.96
CA ASP A 20 27.85 3.12 9.95
C ASP A 20 27.74 3.83 8.60
N SER A 21 28.83 3.83 7.90
CA SER A 21 29.14 4.70 6.77
C SER A 21 28.49 4.28 5.46
N SER A 22 27.34 3.62 5.50
CA SER A 22 26.56 3.33 4.30
C SER A 22 25.47 4.40 4.09
N PRO A 23 25.47 5.12 2.96
CA PRO A 23 24.46 6.16 2.68
C PRO A 23 23.05 5.63 2.53
N ASP A 24 22.88 4.32 2.45
CA ASP A 24 21.61 3.66 2.12
C ASP A 24 20.89 3.04 3.34
N ASP A 25 21.48 3.08 4.53
CA ASP A 25 20.85 2.58 5.75
C ASP A 25 19.98 3.65 6.40
N ALA A 26 18.73 3.70 5.99
CA ALA A 26 17.70 4.51 6.68
C ALA A 26 17.38 3.85 8.03
N GLN A 27 17.81 4.46 9.13
CA GLN A 27 17.33 4.08 10.46
C GLN A 27 15.94 4.65 10.69
N ILE A 28 14.96 3.78 10.80
CA ILE A 28 13.57 4.17 11.07
C ILE A 28 13.32 4.07 12.57
N PHE A 29 13.10 5.22 13.22
CA PHE A 29 12.63 5.27 14.60
C PHE A 29 11.13 5.47 14.63
N LEU A 30 10.42 4.52 15.23
CA LEU A 30 8.98 4.68 15.49
C LEU A 30 8.80 5.41 16.82
N LEU A 31 8.25 6.61 16.78
CA LEU A 31 7.87 7.38 17.96
C LEU A 31 6.40 7.13 18.26
N VAL A 32 6.12 6.59 19.43
CA VAL A 32 4.75 6.31 19.90
C VAL A 32 4.42 7.19 21.08
N THR A 33 3.28 7.89 21.05
CA THR A 33 2.76 8.62 22.20
C THR A 33 1.66 7.81 22.88
N ARG A 34 1.73 7.66 24.20
CA ARG A 34 0.72 6.97 25.00
C ARG A 34 -0.32 7.91 25.62
N ASN A 35 -0.09 9.21 25.56
CA ASN A 35 -0.92 10.23 26.24
C ASN A 35 -1.14 11.47 25.37
N MET A 36 -1.69 11.30 24.20
CA MET A 36 -2.07 12.38 23.26
C MET A 36 -0.95 13.41 22.98
N GLY A 37 0.30 12.96 22.87
CA GLY A 37 1.41 13.82 22.46
C GLY A 37 2.13 14.57 23.59
N VAL A 38 1.79 14.31 24.86
CA VAL A 38 2.47 14.95 26.00
C VAL A 38 3.83 14.32 26.30
N THR A 39 3.97 13.01 26.06
CA THR A 39 5.25 12.29 26.23
C THR A 39 5.45 11.31 25.11
N TRP A 40 6.62 11.32 24.49
CA TRP A 40 7.03 10.39 23.45
C TRP A 40 7.97 9.34 24.04
N TYR A 41 7.70 8.08 23.72
CA TYR A 41 8.57 6.97 24.08
C TYR A 41 9.18 6.40 22.79
N GLY A 42 10.50 6.45 22.70
CA GLY A 42 11.24 5.75 21.66
C GLY A 42 11.50 4.31 22.10
N LYS A 43 11.02 3.34 21.34
CA LYS A 43 11.26 1.91 21.56
C LYS A 43 11.44 1.22 20.21
N GLU A 44 12.35 0.26 20.15
CA GLU A 44 12.24 -0.78 19.13
C GLU A 44 10.96 -1.55 19.40
N VAL A 45 9.95 -1.39 18.55
CA VAL A 45 8.63 -1.94 18.81
C VAL A 45 8.42 -3.21 18.00
N TYR A 46 8.42 -4.31 18.71
CA TYR A 46 7.81 -5.56 18.26
C TYR A 46 6.36 -5.70 18.78
N SER A 47 5.63 -4.65 19.08
CA SER A 47 4.24 -4.76 19.55
C SER A 47 3.36 -3.57 19.16
N LEU A 48 2.36 -3.87 18.62
CA LEU A 48 1.07 -3.58 18.06
C LEU A 48 0.15 -2.61 18.85
N ASP A 49 0.64 -1.45 19.29
CA ASP A 49 -0.25 -0.32 19.59
C ASP A 49 0.07 0.83 18.63
N LEU A 50 -0.38 0.64 17.41
CA LEU A 50 -0.13 1.57 16.32
C LEU A 50 -0.97 2.83 16.52
N ALA A 51 -0.31 3.96 16.66
CA ALA A 51 -0.88 5.23 16.21
C ALA A 51 -1.49 5.01 14.81
N PRO A 52 -2.61 5.63 14.47
CA PRO A 52 -3.24 5.39 13.19
C PRO A 52 -2.22 5.62 12.08
N ASN A 53 -1.93 4.57 11.30
CA ASN A 53 -0.99 4.67 10.19
C ASN A 53 -1.54 5.67 9.18
N THR A 54 -0.91 6.82 9.12
CA THR A 54 -1.23 7.88 8.17
C THR A 54 -0.32 7.74 6.97
N LEU A 55 -0.87 7.95 5.80
CA LEU A 55 -0.15 7.90 4.53
C LEU A 55 -0.01 9.31 3.98
N PHE A 56 1.21 9.68 3.58
CA PHE A 56 1.51 10.95 2.92
C PHE A 56 1.99 10.71 1.50
N VAL A 57 1.57 11.58 0.59
CA VAL A 57 1.88 11.53 -0.83
C VAL A 57 2.22 12.92 -1.35
N TRP A 58 2.97 12.99 -2.43
CA TRP A 58 3.28 14.21 -3.18
C TRP A 58 3.73 13.85 -4.60
N GLY A 59 3.82 14.82 -5.49
CA GLY A 59 4.24 14.66 -6.87
C GLY A 59 3.13 14.96 -7.87
N GLU A 60 3.17 14.28 -8.99
CA GLU A 60 2.20 14.35 -10.07
C GLU A 60 0.84 13.76 -9.64
N ASN A 61 -0.25 14.35 -10.14
CA ASN A 61 -1.61 13.96 -9.78
C ASN A 61 -2.59 14.02 -10.97
N ASP A 62 -2.10 13.89 -12.18
CA ASP A 62 -2.93 14.02 -13.39
C ASP A 62 -4.04 12.96 -13.44
N ASP A 63 -3.78 11.77 -12.91
CA ASP A 63 -4.74 10.65 -12.81
C ASP A 63 -5.45 10.57 -11.44
N GLY A 64 -5.22 11.53 -10.54
CA GLY A 64 -5.79 11.51 -9.19
C GLY A 64 -5.04 10.60 -8.20
N THR A 65 -3.82 10.22 -8.52
CA THR A 65 -2.99 9.27 -7.74
C THR A 65 -2.70 9.75 -6.32
N LEU A 66 -2.70 11.05 -6.06
CA LEU A 66 -2.52 11.57 -4.71
C LEU A 66 -3.77 11.40 -3.80
N GLY A 67 -4.88 10.90 -4.32
CA GLY A 67 -6.05 10.54 -3.51
C GLY A 67 -6.75 11.70 -2.81
N GLN A 68 -6.62 12.94 -3.30
CA GLN A 68 -7.09 14.17 -2.66
C GLN A 68 -8.46 14.63 -3.16
N ASN A 69 -9.17 13.81 -3.95
CA ASN A 69 -10.39 14.16 -4.65
C ASN A 69 -10.22 15.32 -5.65
N ASP A 70 -9.01 15.51 -6.14
CA ASP A 70 -8.65 16.45 -7.19
C ASP A 70 -7.52 15.87 -8.06
N ARG A 71 -7.05 16.65 -9.05
CA ARG A 71 -5.94 16.30 -9.95
C ARG A 71 -4.82 17.34 -9.91
N THR A 72 -4.65 18.01 -8.77
CA THR A 72 -3.65 19.05 -8.60
C THR A 72 -2.34 18.44 -8.11
N ASN A 73 -1.25 18.70 -8.84
CA ASN A 73 0.10 18.28 -8.45
C ASN A 73 0.51 18.91 -7.12
N ARG A 74 1.24 18.18 -6.31
CA ARG A 74 1.70 18.64 -4.98
C ARG A 74 3.22 18.60 -4.90
N SER A 75 3.83 19.73 -4.57
CA SER A 75 5.28 19.83 -4.34
C SER A 75 5.70 19.60 -2.89
N SER A 76 4.75 19.32 -2.01
CA SER A 76 4.96 19.02 -0.58
C SER A 76 4.07 17.87 -0.15
N PRO A 77 4.48 17.09 0.88
CA PRO A 77 3.67 16.00 1.40
C PRO A 77 2.29 16.46 1.84
N ILE A 78 1.26 15.73 1.40
CA ILE A 78 -0.13 15.89 1.85
C ILE A 78 -0.64 14.54 2.35
N GLN A 79 -1.41 14.55 3.42
CA GLN A 79 -1.97 13.32 3.98
C GLN A 79 -3.11 12.80 3.12
N ILE A 80 -3.08 11.51 2.80
CA ILE A 80 -4.24 10.82 2.21
C ILE A 80 -5.36 10.73 3.25
N PRO A 81 -6.62 11.04 2.86
CA PRO A 81 -7.75 10.91 3.76
C PRO A 81 -7.88 9.51 4.36
N GLY A 82 -8.19 9.47 5.66
CA GLY A 82 -8.31 8.23 6.43
C GLY A 82 -7.05 7.85 7.19
N ASN A 83 -7.15 6.76 7.91
CA ASN A 83 -6.10 6.21 8.77
C ASN A 83 -6.07 4.68 8.68
N ASN A 84 -5.17 4.07 9.45
CA ASN A 84 -5.01 2.62 9.52
C ASN A 84 -4.56 1.96 8.20
N TRP A 85 -3.84 2.70 7.37
CA TRP A 85 -3.18 2.15 6.18
C TRP A 85 -2.06 1.20 6.62
N SER A 86 -2.01 -0.03 6.08
CA SER A 86 -1.04 -1.04 6.50
C SER A 86 -0.10 -1.52 5.41
N VAL A 87 -0.59 -1.63 4.19
CA VAL A 87 0.20 -2.03 3.01
C VAL A 87 -0.17 -1.11 1.86
N ILE A 88 0.82 -0.65 1.14
CA ILE A 88 0.65 0.21 -0.01
C ILE A 88 1.47 -0.36 -1.15
N ASN A 89 0.83 -0.56 -2.27
CA ASN A 89 1.49 -0.85 -3.54
C ASN A 89 1.21 0.31 -4.50
N THR A 90 2.28 0.88 -5.00
CA THR A 90 2.24 1.89 -6.05
C THR A 90 2.67 1.25 -7.35
N ASN A 91 1.82 1.30 -8.34
CA ASN A 91 2.20 0.97 -9.69
C ASN A 91 2.83 2.17 -10.35
N ASN A 92 3.95 1.92 -10.95
CA ASN A 92 4.66 2.77 -11.88
C ASN A 92 4.74 4.26 -11.51
N ILE A 93 5.96 4.75 -11.42
CA ILE A 93 6.27 6.18 -11.35
C ILE A 93 6.22 6.69 -12.79
N GLY A 94 5.05 7.19 -13.23
CA GLY A 94 4.88 7.70 -14.59
C GLY A 94 3.42 7.63 -15.06
N THR A 95 3.20 7.50 -16.35
CA THR A 95 1.86 7.35 -16.94
C THR A 95 1.17 6.05 -16.50
N ASN A 96 -0.12 6.12 -16.18
CA ASN A 96 -0.96 5.05 -15.63
C ASN A 96 -0.65 4.70 -14.16
N SER A 97 -0.49 5.71 -13.32
CA SER A 97 -0.18 5.52 -11.90
C SER A 97 -1.44 5.22 -11.11
N ASP A 98 -1.54 4.03 -10.55
CA ASP A 98 -2.59 3.64 -9.62
C ASP A 98 -1.99 3.23 -8.27
N ILE A 99 -2.78 3.34 -7.23
CA ILE A 99 -2.43 2.90 -5.88
C ILE A 99 -3.45 1.88 -5.41
N ILE A 100 -2.93 0.75 -4.95
CA ILE A 100 -3.72 -0.24 -4.22
C ILE A 100 -3.19 -0.31 -2.80
N ALA A 101 -4.04 -0.04 -1.83
CA ALA A 101 -3.66 -0.02 -0.43
C ALA A 101 -4.59 -0.88 0.42
N LYS A 102 -4.03 -1.50 1.45
CA LYS A 102 -4.78 -2.26 2.43
C LYS A 102 -4.81 -1.51 3.77
N LYS A 103 -5.93 -1.58 4.47
CA LYS A 103 -6.03 -1.14 5.85
C LYS A 103 -5.79 -2.28 6.84
N VAL A 104 -5.55 -1.91 8.09
CA VAL A 104 -5.33 -2.86 9.21
C VAL A 104 -6.54 -3.79 9.40
N ASP A 105 -7.74 -3.31 9.12
CA ASP A 105 -8.99 -4.09 9.19
C ASP A 105 -9.15 -5.12 8.05
N GLY A 106 -8.15 -5.22 7.16
CA GLY A 106 -8.15 -6.16 6.04
C GLY A 106 -8.94 -5.70 4.82
N THR A 107 -9.48 -4.48 4.80
CA THR A 107 -10.14 -3.91 3.62
C THR A 107 -9.12 -3.47 2.58
N LEU A 108 -9.47 -3.61 1.30
CA LEU A 108 -8.64 -3.20 0.16
C LEU A 108 -9.21 -1.95 -0.50
N TRP A 109 -8.36 -1.03 -0.91
CA TRP A 109 -8.70 0.27 -1.46
C TRP A 109 -7.88 0.56 -2.70
N GLY A 110 -8.49 1.24 -3.69
CA GLY A 110 -7.82 1.60 -4.93
C GLY A 110 -8.17 3.01 -5.39
N TRP A 111 -7.20 3.73 -5.98
CA TRP A 111 -7.39 5.04 -6.60
C TRP A 111 -6.25 5.34 -7.59
N GLY A 112 -6.41 6.38 -8.41
CA GLY A 112 -5.51 6.74 -9.51
C GLY A 112 -6.07 6.32 -10.87
N ASP A 113 -5.18 6.01 -11.81
CA ASP A 113 -5.55 5.50 -13.14
C ASP A 113 -6.32 4.18 -13.05
N ASN A 114 -7.22 3.98 -13.99
CA ASN A 114 -8.02 2.75 -14.09
C ASN A 114 -8.27 2.33 -15.54
N GLY A 115 -7.46 2.77 -16.47
CA GLY A 115 -7.65 2.48 -17.89
C GLY A 115 -7.74 0.99 -18.23
N TYR A 116 -7.07 0.17 -17.43
CA TYR A 116 -7.07 -1.30 -17.58
C TYR A 116 -7.92 -2.03 -16.53
N GLY A 117 -8.66 -1.31 -15.67
CA GLY A 117 -9.48 -1.92 -14.62
C GLY A 117 -8.66 -2.36 -13.39
N THR A 118 -7.44 -1.88 -13.23
CA THR A 118 -6.50 -2.23 -12.15
C THR A 118 -7.01 -1.88 -10.76
N LEU A 119 -7.92 -0.91 -10.64
CA LEU A 119 -8.53 -0.54 -9.35
C LEU A 119 -9.55 -1.56 -8.82
N GLY A 120 -9.99 -2.53 -9.62
CA GLY A 120 -10.85 -3.62 -9.13
C GLY A 120 -12.31 -3.23 -8.83
N HIS A 121 -12.82 -2.11 -9.33
CA HIS A 121 -14.17 -1.60 -9.03
C HIS A 121 -15.26 -2.02 -10.04
N ASN A 122 -15.02 -3.08 -10.81
CA ASN A 122 -15.91 -3.57 -11.87
C ASN A 122 -16.21 -2.52 -12.96
N ASN A 123 -15.30 -1.60 -13.17
CA ASN A 123 -15.33 -0.57 -14.22
C ASN A 123 -13.92 -0.06 -14.51
N ARG A 124 -13.78 0.87 -15.45
CA ARG A 124 -12.50 1.50 -15.82
C ARG A 124 -12.48 3.00 -15.52
N THR A 125 -13.29 3.44 -14.56
CA THR A 125 -13.34 4.84 -14.14
C THR A 125 -12.21 5.13 -13.17
N GLU A 126 -11.37 6.10 -13.47
CA GLU A 126 -10.34 6.63 -12.59
C GLU A 126 -10.94 7.17 -11.29
N ARG A 127 -10.17 7.13 -10.22
CA ARG A 127 -10.58 7.59 -8.89
C ARG A 127 -9.54 8.55 -8.33
N SER A 128 -9.94 9.78 -8.06
CA SER A 128 -9.07 10.77 -7.41
C SER A 128 -9.13 10.72 -5.88
N SER A 129 -9.82 9.75 -5.31
CA SER A 129 -9.88 9.52 -3.87
C SER A 129 -9.89 8.02 -3.55
N PRO A 130 -9.34 7.61 -2.40
CA PRO A 130 -9.39 6.23 -1.96
C PRO A 130 -10.82 5.68 -2.00
N THR A 131 -11.01 4.59 -2.73
CA THR A 131 -12.31 3.92 -2.87
C THR A 131 -12.14 2.45 -2.50
N GLN A 132 -13.01 1.92 -1.65
CA GLN A 132 -12.92 0.54 -1.19
C GLN A 132 -13.26 -0.45 -2.32
N ILE A 133 -12.47 -1.50 -2.45
CA ILE A 133 -12.66 -2.59 -3.41
C ILE A 133 -13.47 -3.69 -2.73
N GLY A 134 -14.73 -3.83 -3.14
CA GLY A 134 -15.65 -4.79 -2.51
C GLY A 134 -15.93 -4.47 -1.04
N THR A 135 -16.39 -5.47 -0.29
CA THR A 135 -16.75 -5.34 1.14
C THR A 135 -15.97 -6.30 2.03
N GLU A 136 -15.02 -7.03 1.47
CA GLU A 136 -14.28 -8.07 2.17
C GLU A 136 -13.17 -7.49 3.05
N THR A 137 -12.87 -8.18 4.14
CA THR A 137 -11.87 -7.79 5.15
C THR A 137 -10.78 -8.85 5.32
N THR A 138 -10.66 -9.76 4.37
CA THR A 138 -9.73 -10.90 4.44
C THR A 138 -8.50 -10.75 3.55
N TRP A 139 -8.29 -9.58 2.97
CA TRP A 139 -7.12 -9.32 2.13
C TRP A 139 -5.82 -9.35 2.96
N ALA A 140 -4.83 -10.08 2.48
CA ALA A 140 -3.55 -10.27 3.16
C ALA A 140 -2.44 -9.40 2.56
N LEU A 141 -1.94 -9.78 1.39
CA LEU A 141 -0.93 -9.04 0.66
C LEU A 141 -1.44 -8.67 -0.73
N THR A 142 -0.97 -7.53 -1.22
CA THR A 142 -1.21 -7.09 -2.58
C THR A 142 0.11 -6.94 -3.32
N CYS A 143 0.09 -7.23 -4.60
CA CYS A 143 1.11 -6.80 -5.55
C CYS A 143 0.42 -6.11 -6.71
N SER A 144 1.09 -5.20 -7.32
CA SER A 144 0.60 -4.55 -8.52
C SER A 144 1.73 -4.41 -9.55
N GLY A 145 1.38 -4.54 -10.81
CA GLY A 145 2.22 -4.27 -11.97
C GLY A 145 1.54 -3.19 -12.82
N PRO A 146 2.18 -2.63 -13.84
CA PRO A 146 1.67 -1.48 -14.60
C PRO A 146 0.25 -1.61 -15.15
N TYR A 147 -0.21 -2.83 -15.33
CA TYR A 147 -1.49 -3.10 -15.98
C TYR A 147 -2.34 -4.14 -15.27
N LEU A 148 -1.89 -4.63 -14.12
CA LEU A 148 -2.58 -5.68 -13.38
C LEU A 148 -2.39 -5.53 -11.88
N THR A 149 -3.31 -6.07 -11.14
CA THR A 149 -3.23 -6.19 -9.68
C THR A 149 -3.44 -7.64 -9.27
N GLY A 150 -2.68 -8.08 -8.27
CA GLY A 150 -2.87 -9.35 -7.60
C GLY A 150 -2.98 -9.17 -6.09
N SER A 151 -3.77 -10.00 -5.44
CA SER A 151 -3.89 -10.00 -3.99
C SER A 151 -4.19 -11.40 -3.46
N THR A 152 -3.59 -11.73 -2.34
CA THR A 152 -3.94 -12.95 -1.60
C THR A 152 -4.91 -12.63 -0.49
N LYS A 153 -5.71 -13.63 -0.10
CA LYS A 153 -6.52 -13.57 1.11
C LYS A 153 -5.94 -14.47 2.20
N THR A 154 -6.38 -14.25 3.42
CA THR A 154 -5.94 -15.01 4.61
C THR A 154 -6.33 -16.50 4.57
N ASP A 155 -7.24 -16.88 3.69
CA ASP A 155 -7.64 -18.27 3.42
C ASP A 155 -6.74 -18.98 2.41
N GLY A 156 -5.68 -18.32 1.92
CA GLY A 156 -4.74 -18.85 0.93
C GLY A 156 -5.22 -18.78 -0.52
N THR A 157 -6.31 -18.06 -0.81
CA THR A 157 -6.76 -17.82 -2.18
C THR A 157 -5.98 -16.66 -2.82
N LEU A 158 -5.73 -16.76 -4.14
CA LEU A 158 -5.09 -15.72 -4.94
C LEU A 158 -6.10 -15.13 -5.92
N TRP A 159 -6.13 -13.83 -6.00
CA TRP A 159 -7.04 -13.04 -6.84
C TRP A 159 -6.26 -12.10 -7.73
N THR A 160 -6.66 -11.98 -9.00
CA THR A 160 -6.01 -11.10 -9.98
C THR A 160 -7.04 -10.35 -10.80
N TRP A 161 -6.68 -9.16 -11.28
CA TRP A 161 -7.52 -8.33 -12.14
C TRP A 161 -6.67 -7.32 -12.90
N GLY A 162 -7.25 -6.65 -13.89
CA GLY A 162 -6.60 -5.72 -14.80
C GLY A 162 -6.48 -6.28 -16.21
N TRP A 163 -5.45 -5.88 -16.91
CA TRP A 163 -5.16 -6.26 -18.29
C TRP A 163 -4.74 -7.74 -18.40
N ASN A 164 -5.16 -8.41 -19.49
CA ASN A 164 -4.91 -9.84 -19.63
C ASN A 164 -4.59 -10.30 -21.07
N ASN A 165 -4.16 -9.41 -21.94
CA ASN A 165 -3.93 -9.77 -23.35
C ASN A 165 -2.83 -10.84 -23.56
N TRP A 166 -1.94 -11.00 -22.59
CA TRP A 166 -0.89 -12.03 -22.59
C TRP A 166 -1.21 -13.24 -21.70
N GLY A 167 -2.36 -13.25 -21.02
CA GLY A 167 -2.73 -14.29 -20.04
C GLY A 167 -2.08 -14.08 -18.66
N GLN A 168 -1.59 -12.88 -18.35
CA GLN A 168 -0.87 -12.57 -17.11
C GLN A 168 -1.73 -12.65 -15.84
N LEU A 169 -3.05 -12.71 -15.96
CA LEU A 169 -3.92 -12.95 -14.81
C LEU A 169 -3.96 -14.41 -14.35
N GLY A 170 -3.41 -15.36 -15.12
CA GLY A 170 -3.36 -16.77 -14.75
C GLY A 170 -4.71 -17.50 -14.76
N LEU A 171 -5.71 -16.97 -15.48
CA LEU A 171 -7.10 -17.45 -15.50
C LEU A 171 -7.39 -18.43 -16.65
N ASN A 172 -6.35 -18.98 -17.31
CA ASN A 172 -6.46 -19.85 -18.47
C ASN A 172 -7.26 -19.23 -19.65
N ASN A 173 -7.26 -17.91 -19.72
CA ASN A 173 -7.86 -17.13 -20.81
C ASN A 173 -7.13 -15.80 -20.97
N ARG A 174 -7.56 -14.98 -21.92
CA ARG A 174 -7.02 -13.63 -22.16
C ARG A 174 -8.06 -12.54 -21.98
N THR A 175 -9.12 -12.81 -21.23
CA THR A 175 -10.15 -11.84 -20.91
C THR A 175 -9.66 -10.92 -19.79
N GLU A 176 -9.77 -9.61 -19.99
CA GLU A 176 -9.49 -8.61 -18.97
C GLU A 176 -10.58 -8.60 -17.90
N HIS A 177 -10.20 -8.37 -16.67
CA HIS A 177 -11.10 -8.31 -15.53
C HIS A 177 -10.92 -7.00 -14.77
N SER A 178 -11.98 -6.22 -14.63
CA SER A 178 -11.98 -4.98 -13.84
C SER A 178 -12.45 -5.17 -12.39
N SER A 179 -12.57 -6.41 -11.95
CA SER A 179 -12.86 -6.80 -10.57
C SER A 179 -12.01 -8.00 -10.16
N PRO A 180 -11.70 -8.16 -8.88
CA PRO A 180 -10.96 -9.30 -8.38
C PRO A 180 -11.58 -10.63 -8.86
N THR A 181 -10.77 -11.47 -9.50
CA THR A 181 -11.14 -12.78 -10.00
C THR A 181 -10.20 -13.82 -9.42
N GLN A 182 -10.73 -14.86 -8.81
CA GLN A 182 -9.92 -15.89 -8.16
C GLN A 182 -9.19 -16.76 -9.17
N ILE A 183 -7.89 -16.97 -8.96
CA ILE A 183 -7.14 -18.02 -9.63
C ILE A 183 -7.50 -19.36 -8.95
N PRO A 184 -7.78 -20.43 -9.72
CA PRO A 184 -8.09 -21.73 -9.13
C PRO A 184 -7.02 -22.21 -8.16
N GLY A 185 -7.43 -22.69 -6.98
CA GLY A 185 -6.55 -23.16 -5.90
C GLY A 185 -6.71 -22.38 -4.61
N THR A 186 -6.25 -22.97 -3.50
CA THR A 186 -6.39 -22.42 -2.14
C THR A 186 -5.11 -22.55 -1.31
N THR A 187 -3.99 -22.84 -1.95
CA THR A 187 -2.69 -23.03 -1.29
C THR A 187 -1.63 -22.08 -1.83
N TRP A 188 -2.07 -20.92 -2.26
CA TRP A 188 -1.16 -19.90 -2.75
C TRP A 188 -0.38 -19.29 -1.58
N PRO A 189 0.94 -19.18 -1.66
CA PRO A 189 1.72 -18.53 -0.62
C PRO A 189 1.29 -17.07 -0.45
N ILE A 190 1.40 -16.56 0.78
CA ILE A 190 1.04 -15.18 1.11
C ILE A 190 2.11 -14.18 0.59
N SER A 191 2.77 -14.51 -0.50
CA SER A 191 3.75 -13.65 -1.15
C SER A 191 3.52 -13.68 -2.65
N THR A 192 3.28 -12.53 -3.24
CA THR A 192 3.12 -12.39 -4.69
C THR A 192 4.04 -11.29 -5.19
N THR A 193 4.68 -11.51 -6.32
CA THR A 193 5.44 -10.48 -7.03
C THR A 193 4.84 -10.34 -8.43
N GLY A 194 4.66 -9.10 -8.86
CA GLY A 194 4.21 -8.76 -10.21
C GLY A 194 5.32 -8.04 -10.98
N ALA A 195 5.45 -8.38 -12.24
CA ALA A 195 6.23 -7.63 -13.23
C ALA A 195 5.31 -7.29 -14.41
N ASP A 196 5.76 -6.45 -15.33
CA ASP A 196 4.93 -5.83 -16.38
C ASP A 196 3.96 -6.80 -17.09
N ASN A 197 4.38 -8.04 -17.31
CA ASN A 197 3.58 -9.03 -18.05
C ASN A 197 3.57 -10.41 -17.39
N VAL A 198 4.10 -10.56 -16.18
CA VAL A 198 4.22 -11.84 -15.47
C VAL A 198 3.89 -11.67 -14.00
N ASN A 199 3.08 -12.56 -13.46
CA ASN A 199 2.86 -12.72 -12.03
C ASN A 199 3.54 -13.99 -11.54
N MET A 200 4.16 -13.91 -10.38
CA MET A 200 4.72 -15.05 -9.68
C MET A 200 4.17 -15.09 -8.25
N ALA A 201 3.85 -16.30 -7.80
CA ALA A 201 3.52 -16.57 -6.40
C ALA A 201 4.62 -17.47 -5.83
N MET A 202 5.16 -17.11 -4.66
CA MET A 202 6.22 -17.86 -3.96
C MET A 202 5.77 -18.24 -2.57
#